data_f33e40ca3296f79db2be17f601f6495d
#
_entry.id   f33e40ca3296f79db2be17f601f6495d
#
_cell.length_a   1.000
_cell.length_b   1.000
_cell.length_c   1.000
_cell.angle_alpha   90.00
_cell.angle_beta   90.00
_cell.angle_gamma   90.00
#
_symmetry.space_group_name_H-M   'P 1'
#
loop_
_entity.id
_entity.type
_entity.pdbx_description
1 polymer ?
#
loop_
_entity_poly.entity_id
_entity_poly.type
_entity_poly.pdbx_seq_one_letter_code
_entity_poly.pdbx_strand_id
1 'polypeptide(L)'
;MAGIRGNFNTGFVSHKVNVGYSATTKNEKIAWKMSATKDNPTTNIYHNTGVDMPDSSNFNGSGGKYSDPLTSGRTRTQGWLLSDTLGVLDDKLLFTAGARHQKVVIRGYNKITGAENDADGFDGSRWMPTYGVVYKPWEQISLYANHTEALQPGKTAPDTATNYGQSTGIVHSKQNEVGLKADFGRVGGSLALFEIKMPSAILDDDNHYGLDAEQRNRGVELNVFGEPMLGMRLNASATWLQAELTKTKNGVNQGNDAIGVPNFYAVLGAEYDIKPVDGLTATARVNHSGTQYADLANSKKLDSYTTLDLGMRYRFALNHNANQMTVRAGIDNVTNENYWASVDDSGTYITQGEPRTFKVSVGYEF
;
A
#
# COMPACT_ATOMS: atom_id res chain seq x y z
N MET A 1 -5.52 -6.29 19.52
CA MET A 1 -6.06 -4.92 19.73
C MET A 1 -7.15 -5.01 20.78
N ALA A 2 -7.17 -4.08 21.74
CA ALA A 2 -8.24 -3.92 22.72
C ALA A 2 -8.54 -2.43 22.86
N GLY A 3 -9.80 -2.07 23.15
CA GLY A 3 -10.18 -0.67 23.31
C GLY A 3 -11.59 -0.48 23.82
N ILE A 4 -11.87 0.73 24.28
CA ILE A 4 -13.16 1.18 24.77
C ILE A 4 -13.57 2.39 23.96
N ARG A 5 -14.83 2.44 23.57
CA ARG A 5 -15.49 3.59 22.96
C ARG A 5 -16.63 4.05 23.88
N GLY A 6 -16.72 5.35 24.09
CA GLY A 6 -17.78 5.96 24.87
C GLY A 6 -18.43 7.10 24.09
N ASN A 7 -19.76 7.20 24.17
CA ASN A 7 -20.52 8.32 23.64
C ASN A 7 -21.31 8.93 24.81
N PHE A 8 -21.20 10.23 25.01
CA PHE A 8 -21.92 10.99 26.00
C PHE A 8 -22.06 12.46 25.60
N ASN A 9 -22.86 13.22 26.30
CA ASN A 9 -23.04 14.66 26.06
C ASN A 9 -22.64 15.45 27.28
N THR A 10 -21.99 16.61 27.07
CA THR A 10 -21.81 17.65 28.05
C THR A 10 -22.54 18.92 27.60
N GLY A 11 -23.76 19.08 28.09
CA GLY A 11 -24.67 20.12 27.62
C GLY A 11 -25.01 19.89 26.13
N PHE A 12 -24.69 20.87 25.29
CA PHE A 12 -24.94 20.81 23.82
C PHE A 12 -23.80 20.18 23.02
N VAL A 13 -22.72 19.72 23.68
CA VAL A 13 -21.58 19.11 23.02
C VAL A 13 -21.71 17.59 23.11
N SER A 14 -21.71 16.92 21.98
CA SER A 14 -21.57 15.46 21.91
C SER A 14 -20.09 15.05 21.98
N HIS A 15 -19.79 13.94 22.65
CA HIS A 15 -18.47 13.37 22.78
C HIS A 15 -18.44 11.95 22.22
N LYS A 16 -17.41 11.63 21.43
CA LYS A 16 -17.13 10.27 20.95
C LYS A 16 -15.67 9.93 21.31
N VAL A 17 -15.49 9.43 22.54
CA VAL A 17 -14.17 9.11 23.09
C VAL A 17 -13.74 7.72 22.66
N ASN A 18 -12.47 7.57 22.26
CA ASN A 18 -11.85 6.29 21.99
C ASN A 18 -10.55 6.16 22.77
N VAL A 19 -10.40 5.07 23.49
CA VAL A 19 -9.14 4.66 24.11
C VAL A 19 -8.81 3.27 23.64
N GLY A 20 -7.61 3.07 23.13
CA GLY A 20 -7.22 1.79 22.55
C GLY A 20 -5.76 1.45 22.78
N TYR A 21 -5.49 0.16 22.82
CA TYR A 21 -4.15 -0.40 22.78
C TYR A 21 -4.04 -1.38 21.62
N SER A 22 -2.96 -1.30 20.87
CA SER A 22 -2.64 -2.23 19.80
C SER A 22 -1.22 -2.75 19.94
N ALA A 23 -1.03 -4.04 19.65
CA ALA A 23 0.28 -4.64 19.51
C ALA A 23 0.28 -5.57 18.30
N THR A 24 1.33 -5.49 17.51
CA THR A 24 1.57 -6.35 16.34
C THR A 24 2.99 -6.83 16.39
N THR A 25 3.22 -8.09 16.06
CA THR A 25 4.55 -8.66 15.89
C THR A 25 4.62 -9.28 14.51
N LYS A 26 5.56 -8.82 13.69
CA LYS A 26 5.93 -9.39 12.40
C LYS A 26 7.22 -10.17 12.58
N ASN A 27 7.21 -11.47 12.30
CA ASN A 27 8.42 -12.29 12.23
C ASN A 27 8.69 -12.58 10.76
N GLU A 28 9.87 -12.23 10.31
CA GLU A 28 10.35 -12.53 8.96
C GLU A 28 11.26 -13.75 9.05
N LYS A 29 11.00 -14.71 8.16
CA LYS A 29 11.83 -15.89 8.01
C LYS A 29 12.22 -16.03 6.56
N ILE A 30 13.47 -16.32 6.29
CA ILE A 30 13.97 -16.45 4.94
C ILE A 30 14.92 -17.64 4.82
N ALA A 31 14.72 -18.46 3.79
CA ALA A 31 15.71 -19.39 3.31
C ALA A 31 15.91 -19.13 1.83
N TRP A 32 17.16 -19.02 1.41
CA TRP A 32 17.51 -18.70 0.02
C TRP A 32 18.76 -19.44 -0.43
N LYS A 33 18.82 -19.68 -1.72
CA LYS A 33 19.98 -20.21 -2.40
C LYS A 33 20.22 -19.42 -3.67
N MET A 34 21.49 -19.25 -4.02
CA MET A 34 21.88 -18.61 -5.27
C MET A 34 22.61 -19.63 -6.14
N SER A 35 22.29 -19.69 -7.42
CA SER A 35 23.11 -20.39 -8.40
C SER A 35 24.43 -19.63 -8.61
N ALA A 36 25.49 -20.35 -8.96
CA ALA A 36 26.72 -19.68 -9.39
C ALA A 36 26.44 -18.93 -10.71
N THR A 37 26.85 -17.66 -10.79
CA THR A 37 26.57 -16.81 -11.97
C THR A 37 27.08 -17.39 -13.29
N LYS A 38 28.16 -18.17 -13.25
CA LYS A 38 28.70 -18.86 -14.41
C LYS A 38 27.78 -19.95 -15.02
N ASP A 39 26.84 -20.45 -14.21
CA ASP A 39 25.92 -21.51 -14.58
C ASP A 39 24.55 -21.01 -15.02
N ASN A 40 24.34 -19.68 -14.92
CA ASN A 40 23.10 -19.05 -15.33
C ASN A 40 23.15 -18.70 -16.83
N PRO A 41 22.23 -19.22 -17.63
CA PRO A 41 22.16 -18.84 -19.04
C PRO A 41 21.80 -17.35 -19.17
N THR A 42 22.40 -16.71 -20.14
CA THR A 42 22.00 -15.33 -20.51
C THR A 42 20.64 -15.39 -21.19
N THR A 43 19.67 -14.64 -20.70
CA THR A 43 18.34 -14.52 -21.30
C THR A 43 18.14 -13.14 -21.88
N ASN A 44 17.30 -13.03 -22.89
CA ASN A 44 16.89 -11.73 -23.45
C ASN A 44 15.55 -11.33 -22.83
N ILE A 45 15.47 -10.11 -22.29
CA ILE A 45 14.24 -9.60 -21.64
C ILE A 45 13.06 -9.48 -22.60
N TYR A 46 13.31 -9.36 -23.91
CA TYR A 46 12.26 -9.25 -24.95
C TYR A 46 11.88 -10.63 -25.52
N HIS A 47 12.75 -11.64 -25.36
CA HIS A 47 12.55 -12.99 -25.84
C HIS A 47 12.99 -13.96 -24.74
N ASN A 48 12.20 -14.01 -23.66
CA ASN A 48 12.51 -14.87 -22.54
C ASN A 48 12.31 -16.33 -22.94
N THR A 49 13.41 -17.05 -23.15
CA THR A 49 13.39 -18.50 -23.19
C THR A 49 13.37 -18.97 -21.76
N GLY A 50 12.28 -19.62 -21.32
CA GLY A 50 12.16 -20.17 -19.97
C GLY A 50 13.42 -20.92 -19.57
N VAL A 51 13.91 -20.62 -18.39
CA VAL A 51 15.07 -21.30 -17.80
C VAL A 51 14.54 -22.23 -16.72
N ASP A 52 14.92 -23.48 -16.75
CA ASP A 52 14.58 -24.43 -15.70
C ASP A 52 15.09 -23.91 -14.36
N MET A 53 14.27 -24.06 -13.31
CA MET A 53 14.68 -23.70 -11.96
C MET A 53 15.94 -24.49 -11.60
N PRO A 54 17.04 -23.83 -11.18
CA PRO A 54 18.28 -24.53 -10.84
C PRO A 54 18.03 -25.54 -9.74
N ASP A 55 18.67 -26.71 -9.84
CA ASP A 55 18.59 -27.75 -8.81
C ASP A 55 19.08 -27.20 -7.48
N SER A 56 18.16 -27.03 -6.53
CA SER A 56 18.43 -26.47 -5.22
C SER A 56 19.31 -27.36 -4.33
N SER A 57 19.53 -28.61 -4.70
CA SER A 57 20.37 -29.56 -3.95
C SER A 57 21.86 -29.22 -4.01
N ASN A 58 22.31 -28.56 -5.08
CA ASN A 58 23.73 -28.26 -5.35
C ASN A 58 24.16 -26.86 -4.91
N PHE A 59 23.25 -26.05 -4.32
CA PHE A 59 23.58 -24.67 -3.91
C PHE A 59 23.93 -24.57 -2.42
N ASN A 60 24.98 -23.81 -2.12
CA ASN A 60 25.25 -23.38 -0.74
C ASN A 60 24.14 -22.41 -0.32
N GLY A 61 23.23 -22.88 0.51
CA GLY A 61 22.10 -22.06 0.98
C GLY A 61 22.39 -21.36 2.29
N SER A 62 21.67 -20.29 2.50
CA SER A 62 21.65 -19.53 3.75
C SER A 62 20.21 -19.44 4.27
N GLY A 63 20.03 -19.28 5.57
CA GLY A 63 18.71 -19.10 6.17
C GLY A 63 17.98 -20.41 6.52
N GLY A 64 18.69 -21.54 6.66
CA GLY A 64 18.11 -22.83 7.04
C GLY A 64 17.50 -23.61 5.88
N LYS A 65 16.54 -24.46 6.19
CA LYS A 65 15.82 -25.27 5.19
C LYS A 65 14.63 -24.50 4.63
N TYR A 66 14.25 -24.74 3.37
CA TYR A 66 13.03 -24.16 2.80
C TYR A 66 11.75 -24.54 3.58
N SER A 67 11.72 -25.73 4.15
CA SER A 67 10.63 -26.21 5.01
C SER A 67 10.64 -25.62 6.42
N ASP A 68 11.79 -25.09 6.86
CA ASP A 68 11.98 -24.46 8.18
C ASP A 68 13.01 -23.32 8.05
N PRO A 69 12.61 -22.17 7.47
CA PRO A 69 13.49 -21.05 7.28
C PRO A 69 13.82 -20.37 8.63
N LEU A 70 15.05 -19.89 8.75
CA LEU A 70 15.52 -19.18 9.93
C LEU A 70 14.89 -17.77 10.02
N THR A 71 14.73 -17.28 11.25
CA THR A 71 14.32 -15.91 11.48
C THR A 71 15.38 -14.96 10.92
N SER A 72 14.96 -14.02 10.09
CA SER A 72 15.80 -12.97 9.49
C SER A 72 15.52 -11.58 10.07
N GLY A 73 14.33 -11.39 10.65
CA GLY A 73 13.95 -10.14 11.26
C GLY A 73 12.70 -10.29 12.15
N ARG A 74 12.60 -9.44 13.14
CA ARG A 74 11.40 -9.31 13.97
C ARG A 74 11.10 -7.83 14.20
N THR A 75 9.89 -7.42 13.85
CA THR A 75 9.40 -6.07 14.14
C THR A 75 8.20 -6.17 15.08
N ARG A 76 8.29 -5.50 16.22
CA ARG A 76 7.18 -5.35 17.15
C ARG A 76 6.76 -3.89 17.20
N THR A 77 5.48 -3.66 16.95
CA THR A 77 4.86 -2.34 17.07
C THR A 77 3.77 -2.41 18.13
N GLN A 78 3.78 -1.50 19.08
CA GLN A 78 2.76 -1.42 20.13
C GLN A 78 2.47 0.04 20.46
N GLY A 79 1.24 0.34 20.85
CA GLY A 79 0.91 1.72 21.17
C GLY A 79 -0.47 1.91 21.78
N TRP A 80 -0.60 3.04 22.46
CA TRP A 80 -1.84 3.55 23.02
C TRP A 80 -2.39 4.64 22.11
N LEU A 81 -3.71 4.66 21.97
CA LEU A 81 -4.47 5.69 21.28
C LEU A 81 -5.47 6.30 22.26
N LEU A 82 -5.53 7.62 22.29
CA LEU A 82 -6.59 8.38 22.93
C LEU A 82 -7.10 9.41 21.92
N SER A 83 -8.41 9.51 21.75
CA SER A 83 -9.03 10.54 20.94
C SER A 83 -10.42 10.88 21.45
N ASP A 84 -10.84 12.14 21.25
CA ASP A 84 -12.20 12.58 21.42
C ASP A 84 -12.65 13.33 20.15
N THR A 85 -13.89 13.09 19.74
CA THR A 85 -14.57 13.85 18.70
C THR A 85 -15.73 14.60 19.33
N LEU A 86 -15.61 15.92 19.32
CA LEU A 86 -16.59 16.86 19.84
C LEU A 86 -17.56 17.25 18.73
N GLY A 87 -18.84 17.03 18.94
CA GLY A 87 -19.89 17.44 18.00
C GLY A 87 -20.68 18.61 18.55
N VAL A 88 -20.90 19.61 17.72
CA VAL A 88 -21.73 20.77 18.00
C VAL A 88 -22.69 21.02 16.83
N LEU A 89 -23.71 21.87 17.01
CA LEU A 89 -24.72 22.17 16.01
C LEU A 89 -25.44 20.89 15.51
N ASP A 90 -25.87 20.05 16.43
CA ASP A 90 -26.48 18.76 16.12
C ASP A 90 -25.57 17.86 15.25
N ASP A 91 -24.28 17.76 15.63
CA ASP A 91 -23.22 17.00 14.90
C ASP A 91 -22.99 17.49 13.44
N LYS A 92 -23.42 18.70 13.08
CA LYS A 92 -23.06 19.31 11.80
C LYS A 92 -21.62 19.77 11.76
N LEU A 93 -21.04 20.11 12.92
CA LEU A 93 -19.64 20.49 13.05
C LEU A 93 -18.97 19.58 14.07
N LEU A 94 -17.94 18.84 13.61
CA LEU A 94 -17.20 17.88 14.42
C LEU A 94 -15.74 18.31 14.50
N PHE A 95 -15.18 18.29 15.71
CA PHE A 95 -13.75 18.50 15.95
C PHE A 95 -13.18 17.25 16.59
N THR A 96 -12.18 16.66 15.96
CA THR A 96 -11.45 15.51 16.49
C THR A 96 -10.08 15.95 16.96
N ALA A 97 -9.71 15.58 18.19
CA ALA A 97 -8.36 15.69 18.70
C ALA A 97 -7.96 14.37 19.35
N GLY A 98 -6.75 13.94 19.10
CA GLY A 98 -6.22 12.70 19.67
C GLY A 98 -4.71 12.64 19.59
N ALA A 99 -4.16 11.62 20.24
CA ALA A 99 -2.74 11.31 20.17
C ALA A 99 -2.53 9.80 20.27
N ARG A 100 -1.52 9.33 19.57
CA ARG A 100 -1.05 7.95 19.66
C ARG A 100 0.38 7.95 20.16
N HIS A 101 0.64 7.22 21.23
CA HIS A 101 2.00 6.86 21.62
C HIS A 101 2.34 5.50 21.02
N GLN A 102 3.32 5.44 20.13
CA GLN A 102 3.72 4.21 19.48
C GLN A 102 5.18 3.91 19.77
N LYS A 103 5.46 2.65 20.15
CA LYS A 103 6.79 2.08 20.29
C LYS A 103 7.02 1.09 19.14
N VAL A 104 8.20 1.16 18.53
CA VAL A 104 8.67 0.25 17.49
C VAL A 104 9.97 -0.38 17.97
N VAL A 105 10.03 -1.70 17.94
CA VAL A 105 11.22 -2.49 18.26
C VAL A 105 11.54 -3.34 17.04
N ILE A 106 12.72 -3.15 16.49
CA ILE A 106 13.26 -3.94 15.38
C ILE A 106 14.38 -4.80 15.95
N ARG A 107 14.43 -6.08 15.58
CA ARG A 107 15.53 -6.99 15.86
C ARG A 107 16.00 -7.61 14.56
N GLY A 108 17.27 -7.45 14.27
CA GLY A 108 17.94 -8.12 13.17
C GLY A 108 18.42 -9.51 13.59
N TYR A 109 18.60 -10.37 12.61
CA TYR A 109 19.12 -11.72 12.83
C TYR A 109 20.11 -12.05 11.72
N ASN A 110 21.17 -12.75 12.07
CA ASN A 110 22.10 -13.28 11.10
C ASN A 110 21.37 -14.28 10.19
N LYS A 111 21.34 -13.99 8.88
CA LYS A 111 20.61 -14.78 7.89
C LYS A 111 21.21 -16.17 7.65
N ILE A 112 22.41 -16.46 8.17
CA ILE A 112 23.10 -17.77 8.03
C ILE A 112 22.87 -18.63 9.27
N THR A 113 23.03 -18.02 10.47
CA THR A 113 22.99 -18.74 11.73
C THR A 113 21.64 -18.62 12.46
N GLY A 114 20.82 -17.63 12.13
CA GLY A 114 19.59 -17.30 12.85
C GLY A 114 19.82 -16.65 14.22
N ALA A 115 21.06 -16.33 14.56
CA ALA A 115 21.38 -15.65 15.82
C ALA A 115 20.95 -14.18 15.77
N GLU A 116 20.43 -13.64 16.88
CA GLU A 116 20.07 -12.22 16.99
C GLU A 116 21.32 -11.36 16.86
N ASN A 117 21.21 -10.28 16.09
CA ASN A 117 22.25 -9.31 15.87
C ASN A 117 21.78 -7.95 16.38
N ASP A 118 22.24 -7.54 17.54
CA ASP A 118 21.86 -6.27 18.16
C ASP A 118 22.27 -5.05 17.34
N ALA A 119 23.33 -5.14 16.52
CA ALA A 119 23.80 -4.05 15.67
C ALA A 119 22.75 -3.67 14.59
N ASP A 120 21.90 -4.61 14.17
CA ASP A 120 20.85 -4.39 13.19
C ASP A 120 19.52 -3.99 13.85
N GLY A 121 19.52 -3.78 15.17
CA GLY A 121 18.35 -3.51 15.98
C GLY A 121 18.00 -2.02 16.07
N PHE A 122 16.76 -1.75 16.45
CA PHE A 122 16.27 -0.42 16.81
C PHE A 122 15.20 -0.52 17.89
N ASP A 123 15.20 0.39 18.84
CA ASP A 123 14.17 0.56 19.86
C ASP A 123 13.85 2.04 20.02
N GLY A 124 12.64 2.45 19.68
CA GLY A 124 12.23 3.84 19.78
C GLY A 124 10.74 4.01 19.91
N SER A 125 10.32 5.15 20.45
CA SER A 125 8.91 5.50 20.60
C SER A 125 8.66 6.97 20.29
N ARG A 126 7.41 7.28 19.92
CA ARG A 126 6.99 8.65 19.63
C ARG A 126 5.51 8.87 19.92
N TRP A 127 5.19 10.09 20.34
CA TRP A 127 3.83 10.61 20.33
C TRP A 127 3.51 11.19 18.96
N MET A 128 2.35 10.83 18.45
CA MET A 128 1.82 11.29 17.16
C MET A 128 0.46 11.92 17.40
N PRO A 129 0.35 13.24 17.27
CA PRO A 129 -0.95 13.90 17.34
C PRO A 129 -1.79 13.61 16.10
N THR A 130 -3.09 13.66 16.25
CA THR A 130 -4.07 13.71 15.17
C THR A 130 -5.14 14.72 15.52
N TYR A 131 -5.53 15.52 14.54
CA TYR A 131 -6.63 16.46 14.70
C TYR A 131 -7.33 16.67 13.37
N GLY A 132 -8.60 17.02 13.45
CA GLY A 132 -9.38 17.26 12.25
C GLY A 132 -10.68 17.96 12.54
N VAL A 133 -11.28 18.48 11.49
CA VAL A 133 -12.58 19.10 11.50
C VAL A 133 -13.42 18.53 10.36
N VAL A 134 -14.71 18.31 10.64
CA VAL A 134 -15.70 17.94 9.62
C VAL A 134 -16.87 18.90 9.74
N TYR A 135 -17.27 19.50 8.64
CA TYR A 135 -18.46 20.33 8.53
C TYR A 135 -19.44 19.73 7.54
N LYS A 136 -20.68 19.52 7.96
CA LYS A 136 -21.78 18.96 7.18
C LYS A 136 -22.81 20.04 6.89
N PRO A 137 -22.63 20.83 5.82
CA PRO A 137 -23.61 21.86 5.44
C PRO A 137 -24.97 21.25 5.07
N TRP A 138 -24.96 20.05 4.47
CA TRP A 138 -26.13 19.25 4.10
C TRP A 138 -25.89 17.81 4.53
N GLU A 139 -26.95 17.02 4.64
CA GLU A 139 -26.86 15.60 5.03
C GLU A 139 -25.99 14.79 4.05
N GLN A 140 -26.02 15.15 2.78
CA GLN A 140 -25.31 14.44 1.71
C GLN A 140 -23.86 14.90 1.55
N ILE A 141 -23.47 16.04 2.10
CA ILE A 141 -22.15 16.65 1.84
C ILE A 141 -21.38 16.85 3.15
N SER A 142 -20.13 16.39 3.15
CA SER A 142 -19.19 16.63 4.25
C SER A 142 -17.92 17.25 3.71
N LEU A 143 -17.53 18.39 4.26
CA LEU A 143 -16.23 19.02 4.05
C LEU A 143 -15.33 18.63 5.23
N TYR A 144 -14.07 18.34 4.99
CA TYR A 144 -13.17 17.99 6.07
C TYR A 144 -11.76 18.52 5.85
N ALA A 145 -11.05 18.70 6.95
CA ALA A 145 -9.61 18.87 6.98
C ALA A 145 -9.02 18.05 8.12
N ASN A 146 -7.89 17.42 7.92
CA ASN A 146 -7.22 16.64 8.95
C ASN A 146 -5.69 16.77 8.88
N HIS A 147 -5.08 16.53 10.04
CA HIS A 147 -3.66 16.31 10.21
C HIS A 147 -3.46 14.98 10.92
N THR A 148 -2.61 14.14 10.37
CA THR A 148 -2.23 12.86 10.97
C THR A 148 -0.73 12.64 10.88
N GLU A 149 -0.19 11.95 11.86
CA GLU A 149 1.21 11.52 11.86
C GLU A 149 1.27 9.99 11.93
N ALA A 150 2.26 9.41 11.28
CA ALA A 150 2.48 7.97 11.26
C ALA A 150 3.94 7.64 11.54
N LEU A 151 4.15 6.48 12.17
CA LEU A 151 5.46 5.94 12.45
C LEU A 151 5.59 4.58 11.79
N GLN A 152 6.62 4.42 10.98
CA GLN A 152 6.94 3.18 10.28
C GLN A 152 8.36 2.73 10.60
N PRO A 153 8.64 1.42 10.62
CA PRO A 153 10.02 0.93 10.60
C PRO A 153 10.76 1.49 9.39
N GLY A 154 11.98 1.95 9.62
CA GLY A 154 12.87 2.36 8.54
C GLY A 154 13.40 1.15 7.77
N LYS A 155 14.07 1.42 6.67
CA LYS A 155 14.67 0.41 5.81
C LYS A 155 15.97 -0.12 6.40
N THR A 156 16.38 -1.30 5.94
CA THR A 156 17.71 -1.86 6.24
C THR A 156 18.67 -1.40 5.15
N ALA A 157 19.89 -1.00 5.56
CA ALA A 157 20.94 -0.57 4.65
C ALA A 157 21.30 -1.69 3.67
N PRO A 158 21.36 -1.42 2.34
CA PRO A 158 21.70 -2.39 1.30
C PRO A 158 23.16 -2.84 1.38
N ASP A 159 23.50 -3.88 0.66
CA ASP A 159 24.86 -4.45 0.62
C ASP A 159 25.91 -3.52 0.03
N THR A 160 25.50 -2.50 -0.71
CA THR A 160 26.36 -1.42 -1.22
C THR A 160 26.72 -0.37 -0.18
N ALA A 161 26.05 -0.37 0.97
CA ALA A 161 26.25 0.62 2.03
C ALA A 161 27.39 0.22 2.98
N THR A 162 28.14 1.21 3.49
CA THR A 162 29.18 1.01 4.52
C THR A 162 28.57 0.49 5.83
N ASN A 163 27.31 0.81 6.10
CA ASN A 163 26.54 0.33 7.25
C ASN A 163 25.57 -0.81 6.87
N TYR A 164 25.97 -1.67 5.94
CA TYR A 164 25.18 -2.82 5.51
C TYR A 164 24.51 -3.58 6.65
N GLY A 165 23.22 -3.88 6.47
CA GLY A 165 22.42 -4.64 7.43
C GLY A 165 21.83 -3.78 8.56
N GLN A 166 22.32 -2.57 8.80
CA GLN A 166 21.80 -1.71 9.87
C GLN A 166 20.43 -1.11 9.51
N SER A 167 19.55 -1.03 10.52
CA SER A 167 18.27 -0.36 10.38
C SER A 167 18.45 1.17 10.38
N THR A 168 17.75 1.88 9.47
CA THR A 168 17.68 3.35 9.52
C THR A 168 16.76 3.88 10.63
N GLY A 169 16.26 2.99 11.51
CA GLY A 169 15.43 3.34 12.66
C GLY A 169 13.94 3.46 12.31
N ILE A 170 13.35 4.62 12.51
CA ILE A 170 11.92 4.87 12.27
C ILE A 170 11.71 6.06 11.34
N VAL A 171 10.80 5.89 10.40
CA VAL A 171 10.32 6.95 9.52
C VAL A 171 9.08 7.58 10.15
N HIS A 172 9.16 8.87 10.44
CA HIS A 172 8.04 9.66 10.95
C HIS A 172 7.47 10.54 9.84
N SER A 173 6.31 10.16 9.33
CA SER A 173 5.61 10.89 8.29
C SER A 173 4.49 11.76 8.86
N LYS A 174 4.21 12.87 8.16
CA LYS A 174 3.14 13.82 8.48
C LYS A 174 2.27 14.03 7.25
N GLN A 175 0.96 13.96 7.45
CA GLN A 175 -0.02 14.20 6.41
C GLN A 175 -0.95 15.33 6.77
N ASN A 176 -1.19 16.21 5.82
CA ASN A 176 -2.29 17.18 5.83
C ASN A 176 -3.21 16.86 4.67
N GLU A 177 -4.51 16.88 4.92
CA GLU A 177 -5.50 16.57 3.91
C GLU A 177 -6.72 17.47 4.10
N VAL A 178 -7.26 17.95 2.97
CA VAL A 178 -8.56 18.62 2.91
C VAL A 178 -9.38 17.95 1.83
N GLY A 179 -10.68 17.81 2.07
CA GLY A 179 -11.50 17.14 1.09
C GLY A 179 -13.00 17.33 1.28
N LEU A 180 -13.70 16.73 0.34
CA LEU A 180 -15.15 16.69 0.27
C LEU A 180 -15.59 15.24 0.12
N LYS A 181 -16.63 14.84 0.85
CA LYS A 181 -17.36 13.59 0.66
C LYS A 181 -18.81 13.88 0.33
N ALA A 182 -19.33 13.17 -0.64
CA ALA A 182 -20.73 13.25 -1.04
C ALA A 182 -21.36 11.85 -1.02
N ASP A 183 -22.58 11.74 -0.50
CA ASP A 183 -23.36 10.52 -0.48
C ASP A 183 -24.81 10.86 -0.84
N PHE A 184 -25.23 10.41 -2.00
CA PHE A 184 -26.60 10.58 -2.52
C PHE A 184 -27.41 9.29 -2.43
N GLY A 185 -26.99 8.35 -1.57
CA GLY A 185 -27.63 7.06 -1.33
C GLY A 185 -27.22 6.01 -2.37
N ARG A 186 -27.56 6.20 -3.64
CA ARG A 186 -27.18 5.28 -4.70
C ARG A 186 -25.75 5.48 -5.21
N VAL A 187 -25.27 6.69 -5.20
CA VAL A 187 -23.95 7.06 -5.69
C VAL A 187 -23.29 7.96 -4.65
N GLY A 188 -22.06 7.67 -4.36
CA GLY A 188 -21.21 8.46 -3.46
C GLY A 188 -19.82 8.67 -4.05
N GLY A 189 -19.09 9.56 -3.41
CA GLY A 189 -17.71 9.83 -3.82
C GLY A 189 -16.98 10.74 -2.87
N SER A 190 -15.70 10.90 -3.11
CA SER A 190 -14.83 11.81 -2.38
C SER A 190 -13.82 12.46 -3.31
N LEU A 191 -13.46 13.68 -2.98
CA LEU A 191 -12.35 14.42 -3.56
C LEU A 191 -11.45 14.89 -2.42
N ALA A 192 -10.17 14.56 -2.48
CA ALA A 192 -9.17 14.95 -1.49
C ALA A 192 -7.97 15.63 -2.13
N LEU A 193 -7.43 16.63 -1.45
CA LEU A 193 -6.13 17.22 -1.70
C LEU A 193 -5.25 16.89 -0.51
N PHE A 194 -4.09 16.32 -0.74
CA PHE A 194 -3.21 15.90 0.35
C PHE A 194 -1.75 16.29 0.13
N GLU A 195 -1.04 16.43 1.24
CA GLU A 195 0.41 16.51 1.28
C GLU A 195 0.93 15.57 2.36
N ILE A 196 1.88 14.69 1.99
CA ILE A 196 2.60 13.81 2.90
C ILE A 196 4.09 14.18 2.82
N LYS A 197 4.69 14.45 3.98
CA LYS A 197 6.14 14.61 4.12
C LYS A 197 6.70 13.45 4.92
N MET A 198 7.76 12.86 4.41
CA MET A 198 8.42 11.72 5.05
C MET A 198 9.93 11.77 4.84
N PRO A 199 10.73 11.45 5.87
CA PRO A 199 12.14 11.17 5.66
C PRO A 199 12.32 10.02 4.68
N SER A 200 13.29 10.14 3.79
CA SER A 200 13.64 9.10 2.82
C SER A 200 15.09 8.65 3.07
N ALA A 201 15.30 7.35 2.99
CA ALA A 201 16.63 6.80 3.14
C ALA A 201 17.35 6.78 1.79
N ILE A 202 18.54 7.35 1.76
CA ILE A 202 19.42 7.40 0.60
C ILE A 202 20.84 7.01 0.98
N LEU A 203 21.61 6.55 -0.01
CA LEU A 203 23.07 6.45 0.11
C LEU A 203 23.67 7.85 -0.02
N ASP A 204 24.56 8.19 0.88
CA ASP A 204 25.34 9.41 0.80
C ASP A 204 26.66 9.22 0.04
N ASP A 205 27.46 10.28 -0.07
CA ASP A 205 28.75 10.28 -0.79
C ASP A 205 29.80 9.33 -0.16
N ASP A 206 29.63 8.99 1.12
CA ASP A 206 30.47 8.04 1.85
C ASP A 206 29.89 6.60 1.81
N ASN A 207 28.90 6.38 0.95
CA ASN A 207 28.11 5.14 0.87
C ASN A 207 27.44 4.74 2.19
N HIS A 208 27.17 5.68 3.08
CA HIS A 208 26.38 5.43 4.27
C HIS A 208 24.87 5.57 3.94
N TYR A 209 24.06 4.62 4.36
CA TYR A 209 22.61 4.63 4.11
C TYR A 209 21.86 5.18 5.32
N GLY A 210 21.24 6.35 5.18
CA GLY A 210 20.60 7.07 6.27
C GLY A 210 19.34 7.83 5.83
N LEU A 211 18.55 8.32 6.82
CA LEU A 211 17.37 9.16 6.61
C LEU A 211 17.77 10.63 6.33
N ASP A 212 18.63 10.83 5.32
CA ASP A 212 19.24 12.13 5.00
C ASP A 212 18.47 12.91 3.92
N ALA A 213 17.42 12.32 3.36
CA ALA A 213 16.53 12.95 2.41
C ALA A 213 15.13 13.19 2.99
N GLU A 214 14.37 14.07 2.34
CA GLU A 214 12.93 14.24 2.56
C GLU A 214 12.20 14.05 1.24
N GLN A 215 11.20 13.19 1.24
CA GLN A 215 10.25 13.03 0.15
C GLN A 215 8.94 13.71 0.52
N ARG A 216 8.38 14.46 -0.42
CA ARG A 216 7.09 15.10 -0.33
C ARG A 216 6.17 14.57 -1.41
N ASN A 217 5.06 13.99 -1.00
CA ASN A 217 4.00 13.51 -1.89
C ASN A 217 2.81 14.48 -1.79
N ARG A 218 2.47 15.14 -2.90
CA ARG A 218 1.29 15.97 -3.04
C ARG A 218 0.38 15.39 -4.09
N GLY A 219 -0.91 15.43 -3.83
CA GLY A 219 -1.81 14.86 -4.80
C GLY A 219 -3.25 15.29 -4.67
N VAL A 220 -4.00 14.86 -5.70
CA VAL A 220 -5.45 14.94 -5.77
C VAL A 220 -5.97 13.52 -5.91
N GLU A 221 -6.90 13.11 -5.06
CA GLU A 221 -7.54 11.82 -5.11
C GLU A 221 -9.04 11.98 -5.32
N LEU A 222 -9.58 11.29 -6.32
CA LEU A 222 -10.99 11.22 -6.64
C LEU A 222 -11.45 9.77 -6.50
N ASN A 223 -12.51 9.54 -5.73
CA ASN A 223 -13.20 8.25 -5.64
C ASN A 223 -14.67 8.44 -5.94
N VAL A 224 -15.24 7.56 -6.76
CA VAL A 224 -16.66 7.50 -7.07
C VAL A 224 -17.12 6.06 -7.02
N PHE A 225 -18.21 5.80 -6.33
CA PHE A 225 -18.76 4.45 -6.21
C PHE A 225 -20.28 4.47 -6.13
N GLY A 226 -20.90 3.36 -6.47
CA GLY A 226 -22.34 3.21 -6.28
C GLY A 226 -23.04 2.43 -7.37
N GLU A 227 -24.38 2.50 -7.33
CA GLU A 227 -25.31 1.86 -8.25
C GLU A 227 -26.15 2.94 -8.97
N PRO A 228 -25.59 3.58 -10.03
CA PRO A 228 -26.29 4.67 -10.72
C PRO A 228 -27.62 4.23 -11.38
N MET A 229 -27.71 2.97 -11.75
CA MET A 229 -28.93 2.32 -12.22
C MET A 229 -29.01 0.90 -11.66
N LEU A 230 -30.23 0.39 -11.54
CA LEU A 230 -30.50 -0.93 -10.97
C LEU A 230 -29.71 -2.03 -11.69
N GLY A 231 -28.89 -2.75 -10.93
CA GLY A 231 -28.04 -3.84 -11.42
C GLY A 231 -26.72 -3.40 -12.04
N MET A 232 -26.42 -2.09 -12.07
CA MET A 232 -25.11 -1.58 -12.52
C MET A 232 -24.33 -1.01 -11.35
N ARG A 233 -23.22 -1.62 -10.99
CA ARG A 233 -22.32 -1.15 -9.93
C ARG A 233 -21.04 -0.58 -10.55
N LEU A 234 -20.66 0.61 -10.10
CA LEU A 234 -19.45 1.32 -10.53
C LEU A 234 -18.54 1.55 -9.36
N ASN A 235 -17.24 1.47 -9.61
CA ASN A 235 -16.19 1.85 -8.71
C ASN A 235 -15.08 2.51 -9.54
N ALA A 236 -14.80 3.78 -9.30
CA ALA A 236 -13.77 4.54 -9.98
C ALA A 236 -12.88 5.23 -8.96
N SER A 237 -11.58 5.17 -9.17
CA SER A 237 -10.58 5.90 -8.40
C SER A 237 -9.57 6.50 -9.36
N ALA A 238 -9.15 7.74 -9.09
CA ALA A 238 -8.08 8.39 -9.84
C ALA A 238 -7.23 9.22 -8.86
N THR A 239 -5.91 9.09 -8.98
CA THR A 239 -4.94 9.83 -8.17
C THR A 239 -3.92 10.49 -9.09
N TRP A 240 -3.80 11.82 -9.01
CA TRP A 240 -2.69 12.58 -9.55
C TRP A 240 -1.70 12.82 -8.42
N LEU A 241 -0.46 12.44 -8.63
CA LEU A 241 0.55 12.42 -7.58
C LEU A 241 1.85 13.06 -8.07
N GLN A 242 2.36 14.00 -7.31
CA GLN A 242 3.72 14.50 -7.39
C GLN A 242 4.50 14.00 -6.18
N ALA A 243 5.43 13.10 -6.39
CA ALA A 243 6.32 12.56 -5.36
C ALA A 243 7.74 13.10 -5.62
N GLU A 244 8.15 14.10 -4.88
CA GLU A 244 9.36 14.87 -5.10
C GLU A 244 10.35 14.71 -3.94
N LEU A 245 11.63 14.59 -4.23
CA LEU A 245 12.70 14.67 -3.26
C LEU A 245 12.97 16.15 -2.94
N THR A 246 12.35 16.66 -1.87
CA THR A 246 12.42 18.08 -1.50
C THR A 246 13.68 18.45 -0.76
N LYS A 247 14.37 17.47 -0.18
CA LYS A 247 15.63 17.64 0.50
C LYS A 247 16.51 16.41 0.28
N THR A 248 17.74 16.63 -0.11
CA THR A 248 18.75 15.57 -0.28
C THR A 248 20.09 16.07 0.25
N LYS A 249 21.01 15.13 0.56
CA LYS A 249 22.36 15.48 0.97
C LYS A 249 23.07 16.20 -0.19
N ASN A 250 23.68 17.34 0.10
CA ASN A 250 24.39 18.20 -0.85
C ASN A 250 23.53 18.68 -2.05
N GLY A 251 22.19 18.54 -2.00
CA GLY A 251 21.29 18.94 -3.08
C GLY A 251 21.32 18.05 -4.33
N VAL A 252 22.01 16.91 -4.27
CA VAL A 252 22.08 15.96 -5.41
C VAL A 252 20.70 15.35 -5.65
N ASN A 253 20.21 15.44 -6.90
CA ASN A 253 18.87 14.99 -7.31
C ASN A 253 17.70 15.66 -6.55
N GLN A 254 17.94 16.78 -5.86
CA GLN A 254 16.87 17.54 -5.20
C GLN A 254 15.95 18.15 -6.25
N GLY A 255 14.64 18.04 -6.04
CA GLY A 255 13.60 18.45 -6.97
C GLY A 255 13.21 17.38 -7.98
N ASN A 256 13.91 16.23 -8.01
CA ASN A 256 13.56 15.12 -8.88
C ASN A 256 12.41 14.32 -8.28
N ASP A 257 11.68 13.61 -9.16
CA ASP A 257 10.62 12.68 -8.76
C ASP A 257 11.21 11.44 -8.08
N ALA A 258 10.50 10.91 -7.09
CA ALA A 258 10.86 9.69 -6.40
C ALA A 258 10.78 8.47 -7.33
N ILE A 259 11.72 7.52 -7.15
CA ILE A 259 11.76 6.27 -7.92
C ILE A 259 10.47 5.46 -7.72
N GLY A 260 9.96 4.90 -8.81
CA GLY A 260 8.87 3.92 -8.78
C GLY A 260 7.50 4.49 -8.42
N VAL A 261 7.33 5.80 -8.48
CA VAL A 261 6.07 6.46 -8.15
C VAL A 261 5.44 7.02 -9.42
N PRO A 262 4.33 6.42 -9.92
CA PRO A 262 3.61 6.96 -11.07
C PRO A 262 3.00 8.33 -10.75
N ASN A 263 3.06 9.25 -11.69
CA ASN A 263 2.46 10.59 -11.57
C ASN A 263 0.93 10.59 -11.68
N PHE A 264 0.35 9.51 -12.19
CA PHE A 264 -1.08 9.30 -12.30
C PHE A 264 -1.42 7.83 -12.18
N TYR A 265 -2.50 7.51 -11.47
CA TYR A 265 -3.04 6.18 -11.36
C TYR A 265 -4.56 6.24 -11.41
N ALA A 266 -5.20 5.36 -12.18
CA ALA A 266 -6.65 5.29 -12.24
C ALA A 266 -7.14 3.85 -12.39
N VAL A 267 -8.25 3.56 -11.71
CA VAL A 267 -8.99 2.31 -11.85
C VAL A 267 -10.46 2.64 -12.08
N LEU A 268 -11.05 1.99 -13.07
CA LEU A 268 -12.48 2.01 -13.31
C LEU A 268 -12.99 0.57 -13.35
N GLY A 269 -13.81 0.19 -12.39
CA GLY A 269 -14.50 -1.09 -12.33
C GLY A 269 -16.00 -0.92 -12.56
N ALA A 270 -16.59 -1.81 -13.35
CA ALA A 270 -18.02 -1.88 -13.59
C ALA A 270 -18.51 -3.32 -13.47
N GLU A 271 -19.66 -3.50 -12.85
CA GLU A 271 -20.41 -4.76 -12.85
C GLU A 271 -21.81 -4.50 -13.36
N TYR A 272 -22.35 -5.42 -14.13
CA TYR A 272 -23.71 -5.34 -14.64
C TYR A 272 -24.42 -6.69 -14.54
N ASP A 273 -25.57 -6.69 -13.85
CA ASP A 273 -26.41 -7.87 -13.71
C ASP A 273 -27.21 -8.11 -15.00
N ILE A 274 -26.98 -9.25 -15.62
CA ILE A 274 -27.63 -9.63 -16.89
C ILE A 274 -29.03 -10.15 -16.60
N LYS A 275 -30.01 -9.26 -16.65
CA LYS A 275 -31.39 -9.51 -16.24
C LYS A 275 -32.05 -10.77 -16.82
N PRO A 276 -31.79 -11.21 -18.07
CA PRO A 276 -32.38 -12.44 -18.60
C PRO A 276 -31.92 -13.73 -17.93
N VAL A 277 -30.78 -13.67 -17.19
CA VAL A 277 -30.18 -14.82 -16.49
C VAL A 277 -29.94 -14.46 -15.05
N ASP A 278 -30.83 -14.92 -14.17
CA ASP A 278 -30.73 -14.69 -12.74
C ASP A 278 -29.36 -15.14 -12.21
N GLY A 279 -28.72 -14.28 -11.41
CA GLY A 279 -27.42 -14.53 -10.82
C GLY A 279 -26.21 -14.34 -11.73
N LEU A 280 -26.39 -14.01 -13.01
CA LEU A 280 -25.31 -13.72 -13.94
C LEU A 280 -24.94 -12.23 -13.90
N THR A 281 -23.65 -11.95 -13.67
CA THR A 281 -23.07 -10.60 -13.66
C THR A 281 -21.88 -10.55 -14.61
N ALA A 282 -21.85 -9.59 -15.52
CA ALA A 282 -20.66 -9.25 -16.30
C ALA A 282 -19.81 -8.25 -15.51
N THR A 283 -18.48 -8.35 -15.62
CA THR A 283 -17.53 -7.46 -14.96
C THR A 283 -16.51 -6.94 -15.96
N ALA A 284 -16.14 -5.67 -15.80
CA ALA A 284 -15.07 -5.05 -16.57
C ALA A 284 -14.24 -4.16 -15.64
N ARG A 285 -12.90 -4.13 -15.82
CA ARG A 285 -12.01 -3.25 -15.09
C ARG A 285 -10.94 -2.72 -16.02
N VAL A 286 -10.76 -1.41 -15.99
CA VAL A 286 -9.65 -0.72 -16.63
C VAL A 286 -8.71 -0.23 -15.55
N ASN A 287 -7.40 -0.53 -15.68
CA ASN A 287 -6.36 0.00 -14.83
C ASN A 287 -5.40 0.81 -15.70
N HIS A 288 -5.08 2.02 -15.26
CA HIS A 288 -4.09 2.87 -15.91
C HIS A 288 -3.05 3.32 -14.90
N SER A 289 -1.78 3.21 -15.28
CA SER A 289 -0.65 3.76 -14.54
C SER A 289 0.09 4.73 -15.44
N GLY A 290 0.33 5.93 -14.95
CA GLY A 290 1.15 6.94 -15.61
C GLY A 290 2.63 6.57 -15.65
N THR A 291 3.43 7.47 -16.16
CA THR A 291 4.89 7.29 -16.24
C THR A 291 5.54 7.40 -14.87
N GLN A 292 6.64 6.69 -14.67
CA GLN A 292 7.46 6.71 -13.45
C GLN A 292 8.95 6.68 -13.81
N TYR A 293 9.81 7.06 -12.87
CA TYR A 293 11.26 7.01 -13.06
C TYR A 293 11.87 5.79 -12.37
N ALA A 294 12.90 5.23 -12.99
CA ALA A 294 13.62 4.07 -12.49
C ALA A 294 14.97 4.45 -11.84
N ASP A 295 15.31 5.73 -11.77
CA ASP A 295 16.54 6.22 -11.14
C ASP A 295 16.34 7.59 -10.50
N LEU A 296 17.14 7.92 -9.48
CA LEU A 296 17.09 9.20 -8.76
C LEU A 296 17.42 10.40 -9.64
N ALA A 297 18.20 10.22 -10.71
CA ALA A 297 18.55 11.28 -11.67
C ALA A 297 17.40 11.60 -12.64
N ASN A 298 16.31 10.84 -12.61
CA ASN A 298 15.19 10.90 -13.54
C ASN A 298 15.61 10.76 -15.02
N SER A 299 16.70 10.04 -15.27
CA SER A 299 17.22 9.79 -16.62
C SER A 299 16.57 8.60 -17.30
N LYS A 300 16.03 7.64 -16.51
CA LYS A 300 15.39 6.42 -16.99
C LYS A 300 13.90 6.45 -16.66
N LYS A 301 13.09 6.64 -17.69
CA LYS A 301 11.64 6.73 -17.58
C LYS A 301 10.99 5.42 -18.01
N LEU A 302 10.06 4.92 -17.23
CA LEU A 302 9.16 3.83 -17.60
C LEU A 302 7.86 4.41 -18.16
N ASP A 303 7.39 3.87 -19.27
CA ASP A 303 6.20 4.32 -19.96
C ASP A 303 4.92 3.99 -19.18
N SER A 304 3.89 4.79 -19.44
CA SER A 304 2.53 4.52 -18.95
C SER A 304 1.95 3.29 -19.62
N TYR A 305 1.03 2.63 -18.93
CA TYR A 305 0.31 1.49 -19.48
C TYR A 305 -1.17 1.50 -19.07
N THR A 306 -1.98 0.75 -19.85
CA THR A 306 -3.39 0.55 -19.57
C THR A 306 -3.75 -0.92 -19.79
N THR A 307 -4.34 -1.56 -18.79
CA THR A 307 -4.85 -2.92 -18.92
C THR A 307 -6.38 -2.94 -18.83
N LEU A 308 -6.99 -3.88 -19.57
CA LEU A 308 -8.42 -4.17 -19.51
C LEU A 308 -8.61 -5.61 -19.03
N ASP A 309 -9.41 -5.77 -18.00
CA ASP A 309 -9.83 -7.06 -17.47
C ASP A 309 -11.34 -7.25 -17.73
N LEU A 310 -11.73 -8.41 -18.21
CA LEU A 310 -13.14 -8.76 -18.42
C LEU A 310 -13.46 -10.05 -17.70
N GLY A 311 -14.69 -10.17 -17.17
CA GLY A 311 -15.10 -11.36 -16.48
C GLY A 311 -16.60 -11.54 -16.37
N MET A 312 -16.96 -12.70 -15.88
CA MET A 312 -18.36 -13.05 -15.55
C MET A 312 -18.38 -13.74 -14.18
N ARG A 313 -19.42 -13.49 -13.45
CA ARG A 313 -19.76 -14.17 -12.20
C ARG A 313 -21.16 -14.74 -12.32
N TYR A 314 -21.29 -16.05 -12.06
CA TYR A 314 -22.59 -16.71 -12.01
C TYR A 314 -22.84 -17.26 -10.61
N ARG A 315 -23.90 -16.80 -9.97
CA ARG A 315 -24.33 -17.21 -8.64
C ARG A 315 -25.66 -17.92 -8.73
N PHE A 316 -25.74 -19.13 -8.20
CA PHE A 316 -26.96 -19.92 -8.21
C PHE A 316 -27.10 -20.77 -6.95
N ALA A 317 -28.33 -21.06 -6.56
CA ALA A 317 -28.61 -21.95 -5.44
C ALA A 317 -28.51 -23.41 -5.90
N LEU A 318 -27.83 -24.26 -5.10
CA LEU A 318 -27.75 -25.70 -5.37
C LEU A 318 -28.93 -26.48 -4.82
N ASN A 319 -29.53 -26.00 -3.75
CA ASN A 319 -30.64 -26.66 -3.06
C ASN A 319 -31.62 -25.63 -2.50
N HIS A 320 -32.82 -26.06 -2.13
CA HIS A 320 -33.84 -25.24 -1.45
C HIS A 320 -33.36 -24.70 -0.07
N ASN A 321 -32.24 -25.19 0.44
CA ASN A 321 -31.65 -24.83 1.76
C ASN A 321 -30.63 -23.67 1.71
N ALA A 322 -30.73 -22.80 0.71
CA ALA A 322 -29.93 -21.58 0.62
C ALA A 322 -28.41 -21.74 0.40
N ASN A 323 -27.89 -22.95 0.19
CA ASN A 323 -26.49 -23.15 -0.19
C ASN A 323 -26.22 -22.54 -1.56
N GLN A 324 -25.28 -21.60 -1.62
CA GLN A 324 -24.99 -20.87 -2.87
C GLN A 324 -23.68 -21.33 -3.49
N MET A 325 -23.69 -21.50 -4.79
CA MET A 325 -22.50 -21.70 -5.58
C MET A 325 -22.20 -20.43 -6.39
N THR A 326 -20.96 -20.04 -6.40
CA THR A 326 -20.48 -18.90 -7.21
C THR A 326 -19.36 -19.37 -8.12
N VAL A 327 -19.57 -19.28 -9.42
CA VAL A 327 -18.55 -19.53 -10.44
C VAL A 327 -18.09 -18.18 -10.99
N ARG A 328 -16.79 -17.96 -11.08
CA ARG A 328 -16.19 -16.78 -11.71
C ARG A 328 -15.25 -17.24 -12.81
N ALA A 329 -15.36 -16.60 -13.96
CA ALA A 329 -14.42 -16.75 -15.07
C ALA A 329 -14.00 -15.35 -15.53
N GLY A 330 -12.72 -15.18 -15.84
CA GLY A 330 -12.20 -13.88 -16.26
C GLY A 330 -10.91 -13.99 -17.07
N ILE A 331 -10.63 -12.92 -17.76
CA ILE A 331 -9.42 -12.70 -18.52
C ILE A 331 -8.84 -11.38 -18.03
N ASP A 332 -7.69 -11.42 -17.38
CA ASP A 332 -6.93 -10.23 -17.03
C ASP A 332 -6.03 -9.86 -18.20
N ASN A 333 -5.80 -8.54 -18.37
CA ASN A 333 -5.03 -7.98 -19.46
C ASN A 333 -5.46 -8.51 -20.84
N VAL A 334 -6.72 -8.32 -21.20
CA VAL A 334 -7.36 -8.82 -22.44
C VAL A 334 -6.57 -8.40 -23.70
N THR A 335 -6.03 -7.18 -23.69
CA THR A 335 -5.26 -6.62 -24.80
C THR A 335 -3.86 -7.23 -24.93
N ASN A 336 -3.43 -7.99 -23.90
CA ASN A 336 -2.06 -8.53 -23.77
C ASN A 336 -1.00 -7.42 -23.83
N GLU A 337 -1.25 -6.32 -23.13
CA GLU A 337 -0.30 -5.21 -23.01
C GLU A 337 0.98 -5.70 -22.33
N ASN A 338 2.13 -5.34 -22.91
CA ASN A 338 3.45 -5.61 -22.34
C ASN A 338 3.95 -4.34 -21.65
N TYR A 339 4.16 -4.41 -20.33
CA TYR A 339 4.49 -3.22 -19.56
C TYR A 339 5.42 -3.53 -18.38
N TRP A 340 6.06 -2.49 -17.89
CA TRP A 340 6.81 -2.52 -16.63
C TRP A 340 5.89 -2.08 -15.49
N ALA A 341 5.54 -3.02 -14.63
CA ALA A 341 4.55 -2.79 -13.58
C ALA A 341 5.11 -1.91 -12.46
N SER A 342 6.35 -2.11 -12.07
CA SER A 342 6.99 -1.37 -10.99
C SER A 342 8.51 -1.41 -11.09
N VAL A 343 9.14 -0.53 -10.36
CA VAL A 343 10.56 -0.56 -10.06
C VAL A 343 10.72 -0.49 -8.54
N ASP A 344 11.71 -1.20 -8.01
CA ASP A 344 12.02 -1.11 -6.59
C ASP A 344 12.59 0.26 -6.23
N ASP A 345 12.57 0.63 -4.97
CA ASP A 345 13.00 1.93 -4.48
C ASP A 345 14.51 2.18 -4.58
N SER A 346 15.29 1.17 -4.93
CA SER A 346 16.73 1.30 -5.26
C SER A 346 16.98 1.58 -6.75
N GLY A 347 15.98 1.38 -7.60
CA GLY A 347 16.13 1.44 -9.06
C GLY A 347 16.88 0.24 -9.67
N THR A 348 17.09 -0.83 -8.89
CA THR A 348 17.88 -1.98 -9.31
C THR A 348 17.03 -3.03 -10.01
N TYR A 349 15.80 -3.25 -9.54
CA TYR A 349 14.91 -4.29 -10.04
C TYR A 349 13.67 -3.70 -10.67
N ILE A 350 13.36 -4.10 -11.88
CA ILE A 350 12.14 -3.74 -12.60
C ILE A 350 11.27 -4.99 -12.74
N THR A 351 10.00 -4.89 -12.35
CA THR A 351 9.05 -5.99 -12.44
C THR A 351 8.24 -5.88 -13.72
N GLN A 352 8.24 -6.94 -14.53
CA GLN A 352 7.38 -7.03 -15.70
C GLN A 352 5.92 -7.26 -15.27
N GLY A 353 4.98 -6.65 -15.99
CA GLY A 353 3.56 -6.84 -15.80
C GLY A 353 3.09 -8.24 -16.21
N GLU A 354 1.98 -8.67 -15.63
CA GLU A 354 1.38 -9.97 -15.98
C GLU A 354 0.85 -9.95 -17.42
N PRO A 355 1.13 -11.00 -18.22
CA PRO A 355 0.55 -11.16 -19.55
C PRO A 355 -0.96 -11.46 -19.45
N ARG A 356 -1.64 -11.60 -20.60
CA ARG A 356 -3.03 -12.06 -20.63
C ARG A 356 -3.17 -13.37 -19.86
N THR A 357 -4.02 -13.36 -18.83
CA THR A 357 -4.18 -14.48 -17.91
C THR A 357 -5.64 -14.90 -17.81
N PHE A 358 -5.93 -16.18 -17.99
CA PHE A 358 -7.27 -16.74 -17.81
C PHE A 358 -7.42 -17.25 -16.38
N LYS A 359 -8.50 -16.86 -15.72
CA LYS A 359 -8.79 -17.23 -14.33
C LYS A 359 -10.16 -17.84 -14.20
N VAL A 360 -10.27 -18.96 -13.48
CA VAL A 360 -11.54 -19.57 -13.10
C VAL A 360 -11.52 -19.87 -11.61
N SER A 361 -12.59 -19.55 -10.92
CA SER A 361 -12.77 -19.91 -9.51
C SER A 361 -14.18 -20.38 -9.22
N VAL A 362 -14.30 -21.32 -8.28
CA VAL A 362 -15.58 -21.83 -7.79
C VAL A 362 -15.59 -21.65 -6.28
N GLY A 363 -16.62 -21.00 -5.77
CA GLY A 363 -16.89 -20.81 -4.35
C GLY A 363 -18.21 -21.50 -3.97
N TYR A 364 -18.21 -22.11 -2.79
CA TYR A 364 -19.40 -22.73 -2.22
C TYR A 364 -19.64 -22.17 -0.80
N GLU A 365 -20.87 -21.70 -0.57
CA GLU A 365 -21.34 -21.19 0.72
C GLU A 365 -22.34 -22.20 1.30
N PHE A 366 -22.06 -22.74 2.48
CA PHE A 366 -22.83 -23.75 3.19
C PHE A 366 -23.39 -23.24 4.52
#